data_057e3ce67cbe3d1959b1e0929325caab
#
_entry.id   057e3ce67cbe3d1959b1e0929325caab
#
_cell.length_a   1.000
_cell.length_b   1.000
_cell.length_c   1.000
_cell.angle_alpha   90.00
_cell.angle_beta   90.00
_cell.angle_gamma   90.00
#
_symmetry.space_group_name_H-M   'P 1'
#
loop_
_entity.id
_entity.type
_entity.pdbx_description
1 polymer ?
#
loop_
_entity_poly.entity_id
_entity_poly.type
_entity_poly.pdbx_seq_one_letter_code
_entity_poly.pdbx_strand_id
1 'polypeptide(L)' 'MTKVKTGGVAPKSGQYRVSGTKREITLSKGDRVPPNGGKAKVFVLVDKTKHKGN' A
#
# COMPACT_ATOMS: atom_id res chain seq x y z
N MET A 1 -3.61 11.79 -3.44
CA MET A 1 -3.59 10.52 -2.73
C MET A 1 -2.85 9.47 -3.53
N THR A 2 -2.05 8.69 -2.87
CA THR A 2 -1.23 7.70 -3.56
C THR A 2 -1.98 6.38 -3.65
N LYS A 3 -2.08 5.86 -4.85
CA LYS A 3 -2.73 4.57 -5.10
C LYS A 3 -1.80 3.70 -5.92
N VAL A 4 -1.89 2.40 -5.68
CA VAL A 4 -1.09 1.45 -6.44
C VAL A 4 -1.89 0.16 -6.59
N LYS A 5 -1.70 -0.50 -7.71
CA LYS A 5 -2.43 -1.73 -8.00
C LYS A 5 -1.57 -2.95 -7.72
N THR A 6 -2.23 -4.08 -7.49
CA THR A 6 -1.56 -5.36 -7.42
C THR A 6 -0.68 -5.52 -8.66
N GLY A 7 0.54 -5.96 -8.44
CA GLY A 7 1.51 -6.12 -9.52
C GLY A 7 2.35 -4.89 -9.76
N GLY A 8 1.94 -3.75 -9.22
CA GLY A 8 2.74 -2.55 -9.30
C GLY A 8 3.79 -2.52 -8.22
N VAL A 9 4.43 -1.38 -8.07
CA VAL A 9 5.49 -1.18 -7.10
C VAL A 9 5.09 -0.03 -6.20
N ALA A 10 5.25 -0.23 -4.89
CA ALA A 10 4.90 0.82 -3.93
C ALA A 10 5.80 2.02 -4.13
N PRO A 11 5.25 3.19 -4.40
CA PRO A 11 6.06 4.39 -4.63
C PRO A 11 6.58 5.01 -3.35
N LYS A 12 5.99 4.67 -2.23
CA LYS A 12 6.39 5.22 -0.93
C LYS A 12 6.21 4.16 0.13
N SER A 13 7.02 4.25 1.17
CA SER A 13 6.86 3.37 2.33
C SER A 13 5.70 3.84 3.18
N GLY A 14 4.95 2.91 3.73
CA GLY A 14 3.86 3.26 4.62
C GLY A 14 2.81 2.18 4.70
N GLN A 15 1.68 2.54 5.29
CA GLN A 15 0.55 1.65 5.41
C GLN A 15 -0.38 1.87 4.25
N TYR A 16 -0.74 0.78 3.59
CA TYR A 16 -1.64 0.83 2.45
C TYR A 16 -2.91 0.09 2.81
N ARG A 17 -4.05 0.64 2.43
CA ARG A 17 -5.34 0.00 2.66
C ARG A 17 -5.84 -0.58 1.36
N VAL A 18 -6.36 -1.79 1.45
CA VAL A 18 -7.01 -2.42 0.31
C VAL A 18 -8.33 -1.69 0.07
N SER A 19 -8.51 -1.16 -1.14
CA SER A 19 -9.71 -0.39 -1.48
C SER A 19 -10.98 -1.21 -1.19
N GLY A 20 -11.93 -0.58 -0.56
CA GLY A 20 -13.20 -1.23 -0.23
C GLY A 20 -13.18 -2.07 1.02
N THR A 21 -12.06 -2.09 1.74
CA THR A 21 -11.96 -2.84 2.98
C THR A 21 -11.24 -2.03 4.02
N LYS A 22 -11.16 -2.58 5.23
CA LYS A 22 -10.39 -1.96 6.30
C LYS A 22 -9.03 -2.61 6.48
N ARG A 23 -8.71 -3.56 5.61
CA ARG A 23 -7.45 -4.27 5.72
C ARG A 23 -6.30 -3.38 5.28
N GLU A 24 -5.24 -3.36 6.07
CA GLU A 24 -4.06 -2.58 5.77
C GLU A 24 -2.85 -3.48 5.75
N ILE A 25 -1.89 -3.13 4.91
CA ILE A 25 -0.62 -3.82 4.87
C ILE A 25 0.49 -2.79 4.84
N THR A 26 1.67 -3.20 5.27
CA THR A 26 2.83 -2.33 5.26
C THR A 26 3.65 -2.64 4.02
N LEU A 27 3.95 -1.61 3.25
CA LEU A 27 4.82 -1.75 2.08
C LEU A 27 5.93 -0.75 2.18
N SER A 28 7.11 -1.16 1.72
CA SER A 28 8.25 -0.25 1.62
C SER A 28 8.35 0.21 0.18
N LYS A 29 8.93 1.39 0.02
CA LYS A 29 9.17 1.91 -1.31
C LYS A 29 9.93 0.87 -2.13
N GLY A 30 9.40 0.55 -3.29
CA GLY A 30 10.00 -0.45 -4.16
C GLY A 30 9.46 -1.85 -3.99
N ASP A 31 8.64 -2.08 -2.98
CA ASP A 31 8.03 -3.39 -2.79
C ASP A 31 6.97 -3.64 -3.84
N ARG A 32 6.91 -4.89 -4.29
CA ARG A 32 5.85 -5.27 -5.21
C ARG A 32 4.56 -5.45 -4.44
N VAL A 33 3.49 -4.91 -4.97
CA VAL A 33 2.17 -4.96 -4.34
C VAL A 33 1.57 -6.34 -4.55
N PRO A 34 1.25 -7.07 -3.46
CA PRO A 34 0.69 -8.42 -3.59
C PRO A 34 -0.79 -8.38 -3.90
N PRO A 35 -1.33 -9.47 -4.42
CA PRO A 35 -2.78 -9.58 -4.60
C PRO A 35 -3.44 -9.77 -3.23
N ASN A 36 -4.66 -9.31 -3.11
CA ASN A 36 -5.42 -9.52 -1.89
C ASN A 36 -6.46 -10.59 -2.16
N GLY A 37 -6.35 -11.71 -1.45
CA GLY A 37 -7.26 -12.82 -1.66
C GLY A 37 -7.16 -13.44 -3.04
N GLY A 38 -5.99 -13.36 -3.66
CA GLY A 38 -5.79 -13.91 -4.98
C GLY A 38 -6.33 -13.07 -6.12
N LYS A 39 -6.81 -11.88 -5.83
CA LYS A 39 -7.38 -10.99 -6.84
C LYS A 39 -6.64 -9.69 -6.88
N ALA A 40 -6.61 -9.07 -8.04
CA ALA A 40 -6.02 -7.76 -8.20
C ALA A 40 -6.88 -6.73 -7.46
N LYS A 41 -6.22 -5.86 -6.72
CA LYS A 41 -6.90 -4.82 -5.96
C LYS A 41 -6.12 -3.55 -6.05
N VAL A 42 -6.79 -2.45 -5.74
CA VAL A 42 -6.16 -1.15 -5.64
C VAL A 42 -5.84 -0.91 -4.17
N PHE A 43 -4.63 -0.47 -3.91
CA PHE A 43 -4.18 -0.14 -2.55
C PHE A 43 -4.00 1.36 -2.46
N VAL A 44 -4.47 1.94 -1.37
CA VAL A 44 -4.39 3.38 -1.15
C VAL A 44 -3.46 3.63 0.01
N LEU A 45 -2.48 4.50 -0.19
CA LEU A 45 -1.58 4.89 0.89
C LEU A 45 -2.37 5.74 1.89
N VAL A 46 -2.55 5.22 3.09
CA VAL A 46 -3.33 5.90 4.11
C VAL A 46 -2.45 6.53 5.17
N ASP A 47 -1.21 6.06 5.28
CA ASP A 47 -0.32 6.60 6.28
C ASP A 47 1.10 6.35 5.85
N LYS A 48 1.85 7.40 5.61
CA LYS A 48 3.26 7.25 5.26
C LYS A 48 4.02 6.74 6.47
N THR A 49 5.07 5.98 6.21
CA THR A 49 5.95 5.57 7.28
C THR A 49 6.44 6.81 8.00
N LYS A 50 6.20 6.85 9.29
CA LYS A 50 6.63 7.98 10.07
C LYS A 50 8.01 7.73 10.61
N HIS A 51 8.85 8.73 10.45
CA HIS A 51 10.16 8.71 11.04
C HIS A 51 10.15 9.70 12.17
N LYS A 52 11.20 9.62 12.96
CA LYS A 52 11.38 10.60 13.98
C LYS A 52 11.32 11.97 13.36
N GLY A 53 10.40 12.78 13.82
CA GLY A 53 10.25 14.11 13.29
C GLY A 53 9.32 14.23 12.11
N ASN A 54 8.69 13.18 11.72
CA ASN A 54 7.71 13.25 10.65
C ASN A 54 6.32 13.40 11.22
#